data_80e63d9ca65aec51e00cda7b6c257d1a
#
_entry.id   80e63d9ca65aec51e00cda7b6c257d1a
#
_cell.length_a   1.000
_cell.length_b   1.000
_cell.length_c   1.000
_cell.angle_alpha   90.00
_cell.angle_beta   90.00
_cell.angle_gamma   90.00
#
_symmetry.space_group_name_H-M   'P 1'
#
loop_
_entity.id
_entity.type
_entity.pdbx_description
1 polymer ?
#
loop_
_entity_poly.entity_id
_entity_poly.type
_entity_poly.pdbx_seq_one_letter_code
_entity_poly.pdbx_strand_id
1 'polypeptide(L)'
;MNYAIFRSEPIYTLNDLAQIGSHNKREKKVYNSNPDIKLELTKNNIELVPLDSKYVKGFHEITKEYKLEHDERMKTEREDRKRTYSQMLDRSKNVVADEMIFTASPGFFKGLKNKDIKKWADTCMEFVYQDLGYKKEQVLHATLHMDEKTPHIHCVVIPLVKKLDKRTNTERYTISKKQYIRDNKHLSDLQDKYCQRLNDKGFDLERGIKNSDREHIRIKELKKITNSLNKDLGNKHSRLEYELNEFNESLKDKKNILFDKDYVKVKKETFDSMNRVIKEVDDLMDVQDRVEVVLGEVKDQVDSYNTLERKNKNLTNEVKCLKQRNDELEEENKGLKDYIYEIVEKLIEFFRKLLIRGNEETKDIITDKVKNIYDENLFNNKDVYKTSVGTERQDELFEYANVPSYMKQPIKSNYRDEIDKDDDFDIGF
;
A
#
# COMPACT_ATOMS: atom_id res chain seq x y z
N MET A 1 26.23 -14.72 -0.98
CA MET A 1 25.51 -14.20 0.20
C MET A 1 24.03 -14.53 0.08
N ASN A 2 23.44 -15.10 1.11
CA ASN A 2 22.02 -15.41 1.15
C ASN A 2 21.37 -14.59 2.27
N TYR A 3 20.25 -13.92 1.98
CA TYR A 3 19.61 -13.00 2.91
C TYR A 3 18.34 -13.62 3.50
N ALA A 4 18.14 -13.42 4.81
CA ALA A 4 16.88 -13.67 5.48
C ALA A 4 15.90 -12.52 5.16
N ILE A 5 14.69 -12.84 4.77
CA ILE A 5 13.67 -11.86 4.35
C ILE A 5 12.40 -12.07 5.18
N PHE A 6 12.06 -11.04 5.94
CA PHE A 6 10.81 -10.91 6.69
C PHE A 6 10.10 -9.62 6.30
N ARG A 7 8.82 -9.70 5.97
CA ARG A 7 7.95 -8.57 5.66
C ARG A 7 6.63 -8.69 6.41
N SER A 8 5.98 -7.56 6.63
CA SER A 8 4.69 -7.47 7.30
C SER A 8 3.82 -6.46 6.54
N GLU A 9 2.76 -6.95 5.93
CA GLU A 9 1.85 -6.16 5.09
C GLU A 9 0.48 -6.05 5.76
N PRO A 10 0.04 -4.81 6.10
CA PRO A 10 -1.24 -4.62 6.77
C PRO A 10 -2.41 -4.85 5.83
N ILE A 11 -3.43 -5.56 6.29
CA ILE A 11 -4.69 -5.80 5.59
C ILE A 11 -5.75 -4.89 6.20
N TYR A 12 -6.40 -4.05 5.39
CA TYR A 12 -7.32 -3.03 5.87
C TYR A 12 -8.79 -3.40 5.71
N THR A 13 -9.15 -4.26 4.78
CA THR A 13 -10.54 -4.65 4.52
C THR A 13 -10.73 -6.15 4.53
N LEU A 14 -11.97 -6.59 4.82
CA LEU A 14 -12.34 -8.00 4.72
C LEU A 14 -12.29 -8.50 3.27
N ASN A 15 -12.48 -7.62 2.29
CA ASN A 15 -12.34 -7.97 0.88
C ASN A 15 -10.88 -8.29 0.52
N ASP A 16 -9.91 -7.47 0.98
CA ASP A 16 -8.49 -7.75 0.78
C ASP A 16 -8.11 -9.06 1.47
N LEU A 17 -8.62 -9.29 2.69
CA LEU A 17 -8.42 -10.54 3.42
C LEU A 17 -8.95 -11.75 2.63
N ALA A 18 -10.12 -11.64 1.99
CA ALA A 18 -10.67 -12.69 1.13
C ALA A 18 -9.81 -12.96 -0.10
N GLN A 19 -9.29 -11.90 -0.74
CA GLN A 19 -8.42 -12.03 -1.91
C GLN A 19 -7.08 -12.72 -1.57
N ILE A 20 -6.47 -12.34 -0.44
CA ILE A 20 -5.27 -12.98 0.08
C ILE A 20 -5.56 -14.45 0.41
N GLY A 21 -6.69 -14.75 1.04
CA GLY A 21 -7.09 -16.12 1.32
C GLY A 21 -7.22 -16.97 0.06
N SER A 22 -7.83 -16.43 -0.99
CA SER A 22 -7.93 -17.13 -2.28
C SER A 22 -6.58 -17.36 -2.96
N HIS A 23 -5.60 -16.47 -2.73
CA HIS A 23 -4.23 -16.65 -3.19
C HIS A 23 -3.51 -17.74 -2.36
N ASN A 24 -3.53 -17.61 -1.06
CA ASN A 24 -2.78 -18.48 -0.15
C ASN A 24 -3.28 -19.94 -0.19
N LYS A 25 -4.59 -20.13 -0.40
CA LYS A 25 -5.24 -21.45 -0.53
C LYS A 25 -5.29 -21.99 -1.97
N ARG A 26 -4.73 -21.26 -2.95
CA ARG A 26 -4.76 -21.63 -4.37
C ARG A 26 -6.16 -21.90 -4.92
N GLU A 27 -7.16 -21.09 -4.51
CA GLU A 27 -8.56 -21.27 -4.94
C GLU A 27 -8.82 -20.85 -6.41
N LYS A 28 -7.92 -20.09 -7.04
CA LYS A 28 -8.08 -19.60 -8.41
C LYS A 28 -7.48 -20.57 -9.42
N LYS A 29 -8.12 -20.70 -10.58
CA LYS A 29 -7.61 -21.50 -11.70
C LYS A 29 -6.47 -20.82 -12.47
N VAL A 30 -6.36 -19.48 -12.39
CA VAL A 30 -5.36 -18.68 -13.09
C VAL A 30 -4.90 -17.53 -12.18
N TYR A 31 -3.61 -17.28 -12.15
CA TYR A 31 -2.97 -16.23 -11.38
C TYR A 31 -2.24 -15.25 -12.29
N ASN A 32 -2.99 -14.37 -12.98
CA ASN A 32 -2.40 -13.38 -13.91
C ASN A 32 -1.41 -12.42 -13.24
N SER A 33 -1.56 -12.18 -11.94
CA SER A 33 -0.65 -11.32 -11.17
C SER A 33 0.67 -12.00 -10.80
N ASN A 34 0.71 -13.34 -10.83
CA ASN A 34 1.92 -14.11 -10.53
C ASN A 34 2.00 -15.37 -11.44
N PRO A 35 2.59 -15.21 -12.66
CA PRO A 35 2.71 -16.31 -13.61
C PRO A 35 3.70 -17.41 -13.19
N ASP A 36 4.47 -17.21 -12.12
CA ASP A 36 5.41 -18.20 -11.61
C ASP A 36 4.73 -19.32 -10.81
N ILE A 37 3.44 -19.17 -10.49
CA ILE A 37 2.67 -20.20 -9.79
C ILE A 37 2.43 -21.39 -10.74
N LYS A 38 2.93 -22.55 -10.33
CA LYS A 38 2.76 -23.82 -11.03
C LYS A 38 1.73 -24.67 -10.30
N LEU A 39 0.47 -24.57 -10.73
CA LEU A 39 -0.64 -25.25 -10.06
C LEU A 39 -0.47 -26.77 -9.92
N GLU A 40 0.25 -27.40 -10.85
CA GLU A 40 0.59 -28.82 -10.76
C GLU A 40 1.50 -29.15 -9.56
N LEU A 41 2.22 -28.17 -9.03
CA LEU A 41 3.10 -28.30 -7.86
C LEU A 41 2.42 -27.91 -6.54
N THR A 42 1.20 -27.40 -6.55
CA THR A 42 0.46 -26.96 -5.36
C THR A 42 0.32 -28.06 -4.29
N LYS A 43 0.30 -29.33 -4.73
CA LYS A 43 0.33 -30.48 -3.81
C LYS A 43 1.57 -30.56 -2.91
N ASN A 44 2.63 -29.81 -3.24
CA ASN A 44 3.85 -29.73 -2.45
C ASN A 44 3.80 -28.61 -1.41
N ASN A 45 2.80 -27.75 -1.46
CA ASN A 45 2.60 -26.71 -0.44
C ASN A 45 2.28 -27.37 0.91
N ILE A 46 2.73 -26.75 1.98
CA ILE A 46 2.58 -27.29 3.34
C ILE A 46 1.78 -26.31 4.17
N GLU A 47 0.63 -26.72 4.67
CA GLU A 47 -0.10 -25.94 5.66
C GLU A 47 0.60 -26.08 7.02
N LEU A 48 1.11 -24.96 7.54
CA LEU A 48 1.76 -24.88 8.84
C LEU A 48 0.74 -24.62 9.96
N VAL A 49 -0.27 -23.82 9.66
CA VAL A 49 -1.47 -23.61 10.47
C VAL A 49 -2.67 -23.77 9.55
N PRO A 50 -3.38 -24.89 9.62
CA PRO A 50 -4.50 -25.18 8.73
C PRO A 50 -5.71 -24.32 9.03
N LEU A 51 -6.49 -24.02 8.00
CA LEU A 51 -7.79 -23.36 8.11
C LEU A 51 -8.78 -24.01 7.13
N ASP A 52 -9.77 -24.74 7.64
CA ASP A 52 -10.78 -25.43 6.80
C ASP A 52 -11.77 -24.46 6.15
N SER A 53 -11.99 -23.31 6.76
CA SER A 53 -12.94 -22.31 6.27
C SER A 53 -12.26 -21.25 5.39
N LYS A 54 -13.07 -20.38 4.75
CA LYS A 54 -12.55 -19.18 4.08
C LYS A 54 -12.05 -18.17 5.11
N TYR A 55 -11.09 -17.34 4.72
CA TYR A 55 -10.44 -16.37 5.61
C TYR A 55 -11.42 -15.45 6.34
N VAL A 56 -12.42 -14.92 5.66
CA VAL A 56 -13.42 -14.05 6.30
C VAL A 56 -14.20 -14.80 7.39
N LYS A 57 -14.53 -16.08 7.16
CA LYS A 57 -15.20 -16.90 8.18
C LYS A 57 -14.29 -17.15 9.37
N GLY A 58 -13.03 -17.55 9.14
CA GLY A 58 -12.04 -17.72 10.20
C GLY A 58 -11.76 -16.43 10.97
N PHE A 59 -11.72 -15.28 10.27
CA PHE A 59 -11.64 -13.97 10.92
C PHE A 59 -12.79 -13.75 11.91
N HIS A 60 -14.04 -14.02 11.50
CA HIS A 60 -15.19 -13.88 12.39
C HIS A 60 -15.18 -14.87 13.56
N GLU A 61 -14.62 -16.05 13.38
CA GLU A 61 -14.43 -17.02 14.45
C GLU A 61 -13.43 -16.50 15.50
N ILE A 62 -12.27 -16.00 15.07
CA ILE A 62 -11.25 -15.44 15.97
C ILE A 62 -11.76 -14.16 16.67
N THR A 63 -12.51 -13.32 15.96
CA THR A 63 -13.01 -12.05 16.49
C THR A 63 -14.42 -12.14 17.09
N LYS A 64 -14.90 -13.35 17.40
CA LYS A 64 -16.26 -13.59 17.91
C LYS A 64 -16.57 -12.76 19.15
N GLU A 65 -15.69 -12.77 20.13
CA GLU A 65 -15.86 -12.02 21.38
C GLU A 65 -15.85 -10.50 21.14
N TYR A 66 -14.99 -10.01 20.23
CA TYR A 66 -14.97 -8.60 19.83
C TYR A 66 -16.27 -8.17 19.17
N LYS A 67 -16.85 -9.05 18.34
CA LYS A 67 -18.17 -8.83 17.74
C LYS A 67 -19.26 -8.78 18.80
N LEU A 68 -19.26 -9.72 19.77
CA LEU A 68 -20.24 -9.73 20.85
C LEU A 68 -20.18 -8.45 21.69
N GLU A 69 -18.98 -8.01 22.08
CA GLU A 69 -18.80 -6.73 22.79
C GLU A 69 -19.32 -5.54 21.97
N HIS A 70 -19.09 -5.55 20.65
CA HIS A 70 -19.62 -4.53 19.76
C HIS A 70 -21.14 -4.53 19.73
N ASP A 71 -21.75 -5.70 19.51
CA ASP A 71 -23.20 -5.84 19.40
C ASP A 71 -23.91 -5.45 20.70
N GLU A 72 -23.36 -5.81 21.88
CA GLU A 72 -23.86 -5.35 23.18
C GLU A 72 -23.81 -3.83 23.32
N ARG A 73 -22.70 -3.20 22.94
CA ARG A 73 -22.55 -1.74 22.96
C ARG A 73 -23.57 -1.05 22.05
N MET A 74 -23.89 -1.64 20.88
CA MET A 74 -24.85 -1.06 19.93
C MET A 74 -26.29 -1.09 20.44
N LYS A 75 -26.61 -1.90 21.47
CA LYS A 75 -27.97 -1.88 22.09
C LYS A 75 -28.26 -0.57 22.80
N THR A 76 -27.25 0.06 23.38
CA THR A 76 -27.37 1.31 24.16
C THR A 76 -26.88 2.54 23.39
N GLU A 77 -26.35 2.36 22.17
CA GLU A 77 -25.86 3.47 21.36
C GLU A 77 -27.03 4.24 20.73
N ARG A 78 -26.82 5.54 20.46
CA ARG A 78 -27.78 6.40 19.76
C ARG A 78 -28.06 5.84 18.35
N GLU A 79 -29.31 5.98 17.88
CA GLU A 79 -29.74 5.41 16.58
C GLU A 79 -28.88 5.89 15.40
N ASP A 80 -28.51 7.17 15.39
CA ASP A 80 -27.67 7.78 14.35
C ASP A 80 -26.22 7.23 14.33
N ARG A 81 -25.77 6.63 15.42
CA ARG A 81 -24.43 6.05 15.59
C ARG A 81 -24.39 4.53 15.52
N LYS A 82 -25.55 3.88 15.53
CA LYS A 82 -25.60 2.42 15.41
C LYS A 82 -24.97 1.95 14.10
N ARG A 83 -24.14 0.95 14.20
CA ARG A 83 -23.42 0.35 13.06
C ARG A 83 -23.36 -1.16 13.26
N THR A 84 -23.45 -1.90 12.17
CA THR A 84 -23.13 -3.33 12.20
C THR A 84 -21.63 -3.53 12.44
N TYR A 85 -21.24 -4.68 12.92
CA TYR A 85 -19.83 -5.03 13.13
C TYR A 85 -19.00 -4.87 11.84
N SER A 86 -19.52 -5.30 10.69
CA SER A 86 -18.87 -5.12 9.39
C SER A 86 -18.71 -3.64 9.03
N GLN A 87 -19.75 -2.83 9.21
CA GLN A 87 -19.67 -1.38 8.97
C GLN A 87 -18.67 -0.70 9.90
N MET A 88 -18.53 -1.17 11.13
CA MET A 88 -17.52 -0.65 12.06
C MET A 88 -16.10 -0.98 11.57
N LEU A 89 -15.86 -2.21 11.09
CA LEU A 89 -14.57 -2.61 10.54
C LEU A 89 -14.24 -1.82 9.26
N ASP A 90 -15.16 -1.69 8.32
CA ASP A 90 -14.96 -1.00 7.05
C ASP A 90 -14.68 0.51 7.22
N ARG A 91 -15.32 1.13 8.20
CA ARG A 91 -15.07 2.55 8.55
C ARG A 91 -13.81 2.74 9.37
N SER A 92 -13.38 1.70 10.05
CA SER A 92 -12.14 1.75 10.82
C SER A 92 -10.97 1.86 9.85
N LYS A 93 -10.11 2.86 10.07
CA LYS A 93 -8.82 2.97 9.37
C LYS A 93 -7.77 2.03 9.98
N ASN A 94 -8.19 1.17 10.91
CA ASN A 94 -7.32 0.21 11.55
C ASN A 94 -7.14 -1.02 10.66
N VAL A 95 -6.01 -1.64 10.82
CA VAL A 95 -5.69 -2.94 10.21
C VAL A 95 -6.64 -3.99 10.74
N VAL A 96 -7.27 -4.77 9.88
CA VAL A 96 -8.13 -5.92 10.28
C VAL A 96 -7.30 -7.18 10.50
N ALA A 97 -6.24 -7.37 9.69
CA ALA A 97 -5.30 -8.47 9.81
C ALA A 97 -3.91 -8.00 9.34
N ASP A 98 -2.89 -8.82 9.54
CA ASP A 98 -1.54 -8.57 9.07
C ASP A 98 -1.01 -9.82 8.35
N GLU A 99 -0.51 -9.66 7.13
CA GLU A 99 0.14 -10.73 6.40
C GLU A 99 1.65 -10.65 6.58
N MET A 100 2.23 -11.70 7.09
CA MET A 100 3.66 -11.85 7.24
C MET A 100 4.21 -12.77 6.16
N ILE A 101 5.24 -12.31 5.46
CA ILE A 101 5.92 -13.07 4.42
C ILE A 101 7.33 -13.39 4.89
N PHE A 102 7.65 -14.67 4.95
CA PHE A 102 8.98 -15.17 5.27
C PHE A 102 9.56 -15.88 4.07
N THR A 103 10.79 -15.52 3.70
CA THR A 103 11.54 -16.21 2.65
C THR A 103 13.05 -15.96 2.85
N ALA A 104 13.85 -16.45 1.93
CA ALA A 104 15.28 -16.16 1.83
C ALA A 104 15.69 -16.01 0.37
N SER A 105 16.93 -15.60 0.14
CA SER A 105 17.50 -15.57 -1.21
C SER A 105 17.34 -16.93 -1.91
N PRO A 106 17.04 -16.96 -3.23
CA PRO A 106 16.82 -18.24 -3.95
C PRO A 106 18.00 -19.21 -3.84
N GLY A 107 19.23 -18.70 -3.69
CA GLY A 107 20.44 -19.50 -3.51
C GLY A 107 20.44 -20.30 -2.22
N PHE A 108 19.78 -19.82 -1.17
CA PHE A 108 19.66 -20.53 0.11
C PHE A 108 18.90 -21.86 -0.02
N PHE A 109 17.84 -21.87 -0.81
CA PHE A 109 17.02 -23.07 -0.97
C PHE A 109 17.62 -24.08 -1.94
N LYS A 110 18.64 -23.68 -2.73
CA LYS A 110 19.31 -24.61 -3.66
C LYS A 110 20.06 -25.69 -2.87
N GLY A 111 19.67 -26.93 -3.07
CA GLY A 111 20.30 -28.09 -2.41
C GLY A 111 19.78 -28.42 -1.03
N LEU A 112 18.85 -27.63 -0.45
CA LEU A 112 18.17 -28.01 0.79
C LEU A 112 17.19 -29.16 0.54
N LYS A 113 17.17 -30.11 1.47
CA LYS A 113 16.17 -31.18 1.48
C LYS A 113 14.85 -30.66 2.06
N ASN A 114 13.74 -31.31 1.72
CA ASN A 114 12.43 -30.94 2.25
C ASN A 114 12.39 -30.90 3.79
N LYS A 115 13.15 -31.74 4.47
CA LYS A 115 13.29 -31.75 5.93
C LYS A 115 13.90 -30.43 6.43
N ASP A 116 14.90 -29.90 5.76
CA ASP A 116 15.60 -28.67 6.15
C ASP A 116 14.73 -27.44 5.84
N ILE A 117 13.99 -27.47 4.73
CA ILE A 117 13.00 -26.43 4.40
C ILE A 117 11.87 -26.43 5.44
N LYS A 118 11.41 -27.60 5.89
CA LYS A 118 10.42 -27.67 6.97
C LYS A 118 10.98 -27.14 8.29
N LYS A 119 12.23 -27.51 8.66
CA LYS A 119 12.91 -26.95 9.84
C LYS A 119 13.00 -25.43 9.78
N TRP A 120 13.31 -24.87 8.61
CA TRP A 120 13.30 -23.42 8.38
C TRP A 120 11.91 -22.84 8.59
N ALA A 121 10.88 -23.45 8.03
CA ALA A 121 9.49 -23.00 8.19
C ALA A 121 9.03 -23.05 9.66
N ASP A 122 9.34 -24.13 10.38
CA ASP A 122 9.02 -24.26 11.80
C ASP A 122 9.73 -23.15 12.62
N THR A 123 11.00 -22.81 12.25
CA THR A 123 11.73 -21.70 12.90
C THR A 123 11.08 -20.34 12.60
N CYS A 124 10.54 -20.12 11.41
CA CYS A 124 9.76 -18.91 11.10
C CYS A 124 8.50 -18.82 11.98
N MET A 125 7.81 -19.94 12.19
CA MET A 125 6.63 -19.96 13.08
C MET A 125 7.01 -19.77 14.55
N GLU A 126 8.15 -20.29 15.01
CA GLU A 126 8.69 -19.97 16.34
C GLU A 126 8.90 -18.45 16.51
N PHE A 127 9.43 -17.77 15.49
CA PHE A 127 9.58 -16.32 15.51
C PHE A 127 8.24 -15.59 15.65
N VAL A 128 7.19 -16.03 14.97
CA VAL A 128 5.84 -15.46 15.10
C VAL A 128 5.32 -15.57 16.54
N TYR A 129 5.52 -16.72 17.19
CA TYR A 129 4.99 -16.96 18.53
C TYR A 129 5.86 -16.35 19.64
N GLN A 130 7.18 -16.46 19.54
CA GLN A 130 8.10 -16.13 20.63
C GLN A 130 8.65 -14.72 20.54
N ASP A 131 9.01 -14.25 19.35
CA ASP A 131 9.64 -12.93 19.17
C ASP A 131 8.61 -11.84 18.88
N LEU A 132 7.64 -12.12 18.01
CA LEU A 132 6.53 -11.21 17.76
C LEU A 132 5.47 -11.27 18.87
N GLY A 133 5.34 -12.40 19.58
CA GLY A 133 4.43 -12.56 20.72
C GLY A 133 2.98 -12.86 20.34
N TYR A 134 2.71 -13.31 19.10
CA TYR A 134 1.37 -13.73 18.72
C TYR A 134 1.01 -15.06 19.38
N LYS A 135 -0.21 -15.16 19.86
CA LYS A 135 -0.79 -16.43 20.34
C LYS A 135 -1.20 -17.30 19.16
N LYS A 136 -1.23 -18.61 19.36
CA LYS A 136 -1.65 -19.55 18.29
C LYS A 136 -3.07 -19.24 17.76
N GLU A 137 -3.98 -18.85 18.65
CA GLU A 137 -5.36 -18.51 18.34
C GLU A 137 -5.50 -17.22 17.51
N GLN A 138 -4.45 -16.42 17.41
CA GLN A 138 -4.42 -15.21 16.61
C GLN A 138 -3.88 -15.45 15.19
N VAL A 139 -3.28 -16.62 14.93
CA VAL A 139 -2.83 -17.01 13.59
C VAL A 139 -4.03 -17.59 12.84
N LEU A 140 -4.50 -16.85 11.85
CA LEU A 140 -5.62 -17.26 11.01
C LEU A 140 -5.25 -18.46 10.13
N HIS A 141 -4.14 -18.35 9.44
CA HIS A 141 -3.63 -19.38 8.53
C HIS A 141 -2.14 -19.14 8.27
N ALA A 142 -1.38 -20.22 8.12
CA ALA A 142 -0.01 -20.14 7.65
C ALA A 142 0.27 -21.27 6.66
N THR A 143 0.80 -20.94 5.49
CA THR A 143 1.13 -21.90 4.43
C THR A 143 2.52 -21.63 3.87
N LEU A 144 3.28 -22.70 3.66
CA LEU A 144 4.53 -22.69 2.91
C LEU A 144 4.25 -23.02 1.45
N HIS A 145 4.46 -22.07 0.58
CA HIS A 145 4.35 -22.26 -0.87
C HIS A 145 5.65 -22.83 -1.45
N MET A 146 5.53 -23.97 -2.10
CA MET A 146 6.59 -24.69 -2.81
C MET A 146 6.31 -24.75 -4.33
N ASP A 147 5.23 -24.13 -4.77
CA ASP A 147 4.73 -24.12 -6.15
C ASP A 147 5.11 -22.86 -6.93
N GLU A 148 5.98 -22.04 -6.35
CA GLU A 148 6.55 -20.86 -6.98
C GLU A 148 8.08 -20.97 -7.11
N LYS A 149 8.70 -19.93 -7.72
CA LYS A 149 10.15 -19.92 -7.98
C LYS A 149 11.01 -20.07 -6.73
N THR A 150 10.55 -19.53 -5.60
CA THR A 150 11.29 -19.52 -4.33
C THR A 150 10.34 -19.91 -3.20
N PRO A 151 10.69 -20.88 -2.34
CA PRO A 151 9.90 -21.21 -1.17
C PRO A 151 9.66 -20.00 -0.27
N HIS A 152 8.42 -19.79 0.15
CA HIS A 152 8.05 -18.70 1.04
C HIS A 152 6.80 -19.04 1.84
N ILE A 153 6.69 -18.40 3.01
CA ILE A 153 5.56 -18.60 3.91
C ILE A 153 4.68 -17.35 3.86
N HIS A 154 3.39 -17.56 3.70
CA HIS A 154 2.36 -16.60 4.01
C HIS A 154 1.76 -16.94 5.37
N CYS A 155 1.91 -16.06 6.35
CA CYS A 155 1.33 -16.21 7.68
C CYS A 155 0.41 -15.02 7.96
N VAL A 156 -0.89 -15.26 8.00
CA VAL A 156 -1.89 -14.23 8.27
C VAL A 156 -2.32 -14.29 9.72
N VAL A 157 -2.18 -13.16 10.42
CA VAL A 157 -2.51 -13.03 11.84
C VAL A 157 -3.56 -11.96 12.06
N ILE A 158 -4.37 -12.12 13.11
CA ILE A 158 -5.33 -11.13 13.56
C ILE A 158 -4.79 -10.54 14.87
N PRO A 159 -4.33 -9.28 14.87
CA PRO A 159 -3.74 -8.64 16.04
C PRO A 159 -4.81 -8.20 17.05
N LEU A 160 -5.64 -9.14 17.49
CA LEU A 160 -6.71 -8.95 18.45
C LEU A 160 -6.12 -8.91 19.88
N VAL A 161 -6.32 -7.81 20.58
CA VAL A 161 -5.83 -7.61 21.95
C VAL A 161 -6.91 -7.01 22.83
N LYS A 162 -6.78 -7.21 24.16
CA LYS A 162 -7.56 -6.47 25.14
C LYS A 162 -6.80 -5.22 25.57
N LYS A 163 -7.47 -4.09 25.59
CA LYS A 163 -6.94 -2.81 26.10
C LYS A 163 -7.90 -2.19 27.09
N LEU A 164 -7.33 -1.56 28.12
CA LEU A 164 -8.11 -0.80 29.06
C LEU A 164 -8.66 0.47 28.41
N ASP A 165 -9.98 0.59 28.32
CA ASP A 165 -10.66 1.83 27.97
C ASP A 165 -10.60 2.77 29.18
N LYS A 166 -9.78 3.81 29.12
CA LYS A 166 -9.56 4.74 30.21
C LYS A 166 -10.83 5.51 30.62
N ARG A 167 -11.81 5.63 29.71
CA ARG A 167 -13.06 6.33 30.00
C ARG A 167 -14.02 5.52 30.86
N THR A 168 -14.09 4.20 30.60
CA THR A 168 -15.00 3.28 31.28
C THR A 168 -14.31 2.43 32.34
N ASN A 169 -12.98 2.48 32.37
CA ASN A 169 -12.12 1.64 33.22
C ASN A 169 -12.41 0.12 33.02
N THR A 170 -12.78 -0.28 31.81
CA THR A 170 -13.05 -1.67 31.44
C THR A 170 -12.10 -2.13 30.35
N GLU A 171 -11.70 -3.39 30.40
CA GLU A 171 -10.96 -3.99 29.29
C GLU A 171 -11.88 -4.26 28.11
N ARG A 172 -11.42 -3.92 26.92
CA ARG A 172 -12.16 -4.14 25.66
C ARG A 172 -11.26 -4.73 24.58
N TYR A 173 -11.86 -5.55 23.75
CA TYR A 173 -11.19 -6.05 22.57
C TYR A 173 -10.96 -4.92 21.54
N THR A 174 -9.81 -4.96 20.89
CA THR A 174 -9.45 -4.11 19.77
C THR A 174 -8.45 -4.82 18.86
N ILE A 175 -8.48 -4.50 17.57
CA ILE A 175 -7.47 -4.96 16.63
C ILE A 175 -6.36 -3.91 16.57
N SER A 176 -5.13 -4.28 16.88
CA SER A 176 -4.01 -3.34 17.00
C SER A 176 -2.67 -3.94 16.58
N LYS A 177 -2.30 -3.79 15.30
CA LYS A 177 -0.98 -4.16 14.78
C LYS A 177 0.16 -3.48 15.56
N LYS A 178 -0.02 -2.23 15.99
CA LYS A 178 0.99 -1.47 16.75
C LYS A 178 1.38 -2.11 18.09
N GLN A 179 0.60 -3.06 18.58
CA GLN A 179 0.96 -3.83 19.78
C GLN A 179 2.14 -4.77 19.51
N TYR A 180 2.27 -5.25 18.28
CA TYR A 180 3.27 -6.23 17.84
C TYR A 180 4.39 -5.58 17.03
N ILE A 181 4.03 -4.67 16.11
CA ILE A 181 4.95 -3.92 15.26
C ILE A 181 4.61 -2.44 15.39
N ARG A 182 5.40 -1.71 16.20
CA ARG A 182 5.10 -0.32 16.58
C ARG A 182 5.29 0.67 15.45
N ASP A 183 6.44 0.57 14.77
CA ASP A 183 6.91 1.49 13.74
C ASP A 183 7.97 0.80 12.86
N ASN A 184 8.49 1.51 11.87
CA ASN A 184 9.50 1.02 10.94
C ASN A 184 10.82 0.66 11.64
N LYS A 185 11.21 1.40 12.68
CA LYS A 185 12.41 1.09 13.46
C LYS A 185 12.25 -0.25 14.17
N HIS A 186 11.13 -0.44 14.84
CA HIS A 186 10.82 -1.72 15.51
C HIS A 186 10.73 -2.87 14.50
N LEU A 187 10.17 -2.64 13.29
CA LEU A 187 10.17 -3.64 12.22
C LEU A 187 11.61 -3.99 11.81
N SER A 188 12.49 -3.01 11.70
CA SER A 188 13.92 -3.25 11.41
C SER A 188 14.60 -4.09 12.50
N ASP A 189 14.34 -3.79 13.79
CA ASP A 189 14.86 -4.56 14.92
C ASP A 189 14.32 -6.00 14.92
N LEU A 190 13.06 -6.20 14.53
CA LEU A 190 12.45 -7.52 14.36
C LEU A 190 13.08 -8.31 13.20
N GLN A 191 13.45 -7.63 12.12
CA GLN A 191 14.18 -8.28 11.02
C GLN A 191 15.59 -8.73 11.46
N ASP A 192 16.25 -7.97 12.34
CA ASP A 192 17.53 -8.40 12.95
C ASP A 192 17.33 -9.65 13.81
N LYS A 193 16.31 -9.66 14.67
CA LYS A 193 15.97 -10.84 15.50
C LYS A 193 15.60 -12.06 14.66
N TYR A 194 14.87 -11.85 13.55
CA TYR A 194 14.52 -12.95 12.65
C TYR A 194 15.76 -13.60 12.04
N CYS A 195 16.69 -12.80 11.52
CA CYS A 195 17.96 -13.28 10.98
C CYS A 195 18.78 -14.01 12.07
N GLN A 196 18.90 -13.44 13.27
CA GLN A 196 19.60 -14.07 14.39
C GLN A 196 18.97 -15.40 14.76
N ARG A 197 17.64 -15.50 14.89
CA ARG A 197 16.95 -16.77 15.21
C ARG A 197 17.25 -17.87 14.20
N LEU A 198 17.27 -17.53 12.90
CA LEU A 198 17.61 -18.49 11.86
C LEU A 198 19.06 -18.97 12.00
N ASN A 199 19.99 -18.08 12.27
CA ASN A 199 21.41 -18.42 12.47
C ASN A 199 21.62 -19.28 13.74
N ASP A 200 20.91 -18.98 14.82
CA ASP A 200 20.93 -19.79 16.06
C ASP A 200 20.42 -21.23 15.83
N LYS A 201 19.56 -21.43 14.82
CA LYS A 201 19.08 -22.76 14.39
C LYS A 201 19.99 -23.43 13.35
N GLY A 202 21.10 -22.79 13.01
CA GLY A 202 22.13 -23.32 12.11
C GLY A 202 21.89 -23.03 10.62
N PHE A 203 21.07 -22.03 10.29
CA PHE A 203 20.93 -21.51 8.93
C PHE A 203 21.94 -20.36 8.72
N ASP A 204 22.74 -20.45 7.64
CA ASP A 204 23.72 -19.41 7.29
C ASP A 204 23.05 -18.36 6.41
N LEU A 205 22.46 -17.34 7.06
CA LEU A 205 21.74 -16.26 6.41
C LEU A 205 22.20 -14.89 6.94
N GLU A 206 22.28 -13.94 6.06
CA GLU A 206 22.63 -12.57 6.39
C GLU A 206 21.40 -11.68 6.51
N ARG A 207 21.52 -10.66 7.33
CA ARG A 207 20.55 -9.57 7.38
C ARG A 207 20.72 -8.68 6.15
N GLY A 208 19.64 -8.38 5.45
CA GLY A 208 19.64 -7.39 4.36
C GLY A 208 20.06 -5.99 4.84
N ILE A 209 20.43 -5.12 3.91
CA ILE A 209 20.90 -3.75 4.21
C ILE A 209 19.83 -2.98 4.99
N LYS A 210 20.21 -2.43 6.15
CA LYS A 210 19.34 -1.57 6.97
C LYS A 210 19.12 -0.23 6.25
N ASN A 211 17.89 0.29 6.37
CA ASN A 211 17.52 1.59 5.80
C ASN A 211 17.83 1.70 4.30
N SER A 212 17.73 0.59 3.56
CA SER A 212 17.84 0.68 2.11
C SER A 212 16.64 1.49 1.60
N ASP A 213 16.89 2.52 0.80
CA ASP A 213 15.87 3.28 0.09
C ASP A 213 15.17 2.47 -1.02
N ARG A 214 15.42 1.16 -1.07
CA ARG A 214 14.80 0.23 -2.01
C ARG A 214 13.36 0.00 -1.61
N GLU A 215 12.47 0.80 -2.15
CA GLU A 215 11.04 0.53 -2.07
C GLU A 215 10.67 -0.66 -2.96
N HIS A 216 9.56 -1.29 -2.60
CA HIS A 216 9.07 -2.49 -3.26
C HIS A 216 8.53 -2.13 -4.65
N ILE A 217 9.29 -2.43 -5.70
CA ILE A 217 8.78 -2.39 -7.09
C ILE A 217 7.68 -3.42 -7.21
N ARG A 218 6.55 -3.08 -7.81
CA ARG A 218 5.50 -4.05 -8.10
C ARG A 218 6.10 -5.20 -8.90
N ILE A 219 6.13 -6.38 -8.29
CA ILE A 219 6.74 -7.61 -8.82
C ILE A 219 6.29 -7.88 -10.27
N LYS A 220 5.05 -7.52 -10.63
CA LYS A 220 4.48 -7.69 -11.96
C LYS A 220 5.25 -6.93 -13.04
N GLU A 221 5.63 -5.69 -12.80
CA GLU A 221 6.33 -4.85 -13.77
C GLU A 221 7.78 -5.29 -13.90
N LEU A 222 8.45 -5.53 -12.76
CA LEU A 222 9.81 -6.07 -12.76
C LEU A 222 9.88 -7.41 -13.50
N LYS A 223 8.95 -8.33 -13.24
CA LYS A 223 8.89 -9.64 -13.93
C LYS A 223 8.63 -9.49 -15.42
N LYS A 224 7.77 -8.57 -15.83
CA LYS A 224 7.49 -8.35 -17.26
C LYS A 224 8.75 -7.93 -18.02
N ILE A 225 9.50 -6.97 -17.48
CA ILE A 225 10.75 -6.46 -18.06
C ILE A 225 11.83 -7.57 -18.04
N THR A 226 12.04 -8.21 -16.89
CA THR A 226 13.05 -9.28 -16.74
C THR A 226 12.77 -10.46 -17.66
N ASN A 227 11.52 -10.87 -17.85
CA ASN A 227 11.15 -11.96 -18.75
C ASN A 227 11.38 -11.61 -20.21
N SER A 228 11.10 -10.36 -20.63
CA SER A 228 11.41 -9.89 -21.98
C SER A 228 12.91 -9.93 -22.25
N LEU A 229 13.72 -9.38 -21.34
CA LEU A 229 15.18 -9.36 -21.46
C LEU A 229 15.77 -10.77 -21.48
N ASN A 230 15.31 -11.67 -20.62
CA ASN A 230 15.79 -13.06 -20.60
C ASN A 230 15.44 -13.82 -21.90
N LYS A 231 14.29 -13.52 -22.51
CA LYS A 231 13.89 -14.14 -23.79
C LYS A 231 14.79 -13.66 -24.92
N ASP A 232 15.10 -12.37 -24.98
CA ASP A 232 15.97 -11.79 -26.01
C ASP A 232 17.41 -12.28 -25.85
N LEU A 233 17.94 -12.34 -24.63
CA LEU A 233 19.24 -12.93 -24.33
C LEU A 233 19.29 -14.41 -24.68
N GLY A 234 18.27 -15.18 -24.33
CA GLY A 234 18.19 -16.61 -24.67
C GLY A 234 18.21 -16.88 -26.18
N ASN A 235 17.48 -16.08 -26.96
CA ASN A 235 17.46 -16.19 -28.42
C ASN A 235 18.84 -15.88 -29.03
N LYS A 236 19.52 -14.84 -28.56
CA LYS A 236 20.84 -14.45 -29.05
C LYS A 236 21.93 -15.44 -28.64
N HIS A 237 21.86 -15.98 -27.41
CA HIS A 237 22.77 -17.03 -26.96
C HIS A 237 22.66 -18.29 -27.84
N SER A 238 21.44 -18.75 -28.11
CA SER A 238 21.22 -19.91 -28.96
C SER A 238 21.74 -19.72 -30.39
N ARG A 239 21.62 -18.50 -30.90
CA ARG A 239 22.15 -18.13 -32.21
C ARG A 239 23.67 -18.11 -32.23
N LEU A 240 24.29 -17.54 -31.23
CA LEU A 240 25.76 -17.55 -31.06
C LEU A 240 26.30 -18.97 -30.93
N GLU A 241 25.64 -19.85 -30.16
CA GLU A 241 26.01 -21.26 -30.07
C GLU A 241 25.95 -21.97 -31.44
N TYR A 242 24.92 -21.69 -32.21
CA TYR A 242 24.78 -22.24 -33.55
C TYR A 242 25.94 -21.81 -34.46
N GLU A 243 26.22 -20.50 -34.56
CA GLU A 243 27.29 -19.97 -35.40
C GLU A 243 28.68 -20.43 -34.93
N LEU A 244 28.92 -20.57 -33.62
CA LEU A 244 30.15 -21.14 -33.06
C LEU A 244 30.35 -22.62 -33.47
N ASN A 245 29.28 -23.39 -33.46
CA ASN A 245 29.35 -24.80 -33.88
C ASN A 245 29.65 -24.90 -35.37
N GLU A 246 28.99 -24.12 -36.23
CA GLU A 246 29.26 -24.04 -37.66
C GLU A 246 30.73 -23.64 -37.94
N PHE A 247 31.24 -22.62 -37.21
CA PHE A 247 32.61 -22.20 -37.32
C PHE A 247 33.60 -23.33 -36.93
N ASN A 248 33.36 -23.98 -35.78
CA ASN A 248 34.22 -25.07 -35.30
C ASN A 248 34.23 -26.28 -36.28
N GLU A 249 33.10 -26.60 -36.85
CA GLU A 249 33.01 -27.66 -37.88
C GLU A 249 33.85 -27.27 -39.12
N SER A 250 33.75 -26.01 -39.58
CA SER A 250 34.48 -25.50 -40.74
C SER A 250 35.98 -25.45 -40.53
N LEU A 251 36.46 -25.32 -39.29
CA LEU A 251 37.86 -25.36 -38.92
C LEU A 251 38.52 -26.76 -39.06
N LYS A 252 37.72 -27.85 -39.07
CA LYS A 252 38.24 -29.18 -39.24
C LYS A 252 38.94 -29.39 -40.60
N ASP A 253 38.58 -28.59 -41.59
CA ASP A 253 39.10 -28.67 -42.97
C ASP A 253 40.36 -27.78 -43.18
N LYS A 254 40.94 -27.21 -42.10
CA LYS A 254 42.13 -26.40 -42.20
C LYS A 254 43.32 -27.19 -42.76
N LYS A 255 44.12 -26.59 -43.63
CA LYS A 255 45.34 -27.18 -44.21
C LYS A 255 46.57 -26.31 -43.86
N ASN A 256 47.65 -26.94 -43.42
CA ASN A 256 48.91 -26.24 -43.20
C ASN A 256 49.52 -25.81 -44.54
N ILE A 257 50.18 -24.67 -44.56
CA ILE A 257 50.92 -24.20 -45.74
C ILE A 257 52.31 -24.85 -45.70
N LEU A 258 52.71 -25.45 -46.83
CA LEU A 258 54.03 -26.05 -46.95
C LEU A 258 55.11 -24.93 -46.78
N PHE A 259 56.08 -25.18 -45.92
CA PHE A 259 57.18 -24.27 -45.59
C PHE A 259 56.83 -22.99 -44.79
N ASP A 260 55.58 -22.81 -44.30
CA ASP A 260 55.24 -21.69 -43.44
C ASP A 260 54.45 -22.20 -42.22
N LYS A 261 55.01 -22.11 -41.02
CA LYS A 261 54.45 -22.59 -39.77
C LYS A 261 53.51 -21.61 -39.11
N ASP A 262 53.58 -20.33 -39.52
CA ASP A 262 52.85 -19.25 -38.90
C ASP A 262 51.47 -19.00 -39.55
N TYR A 263 51.23 -19.67 -40.70
CA TYR A 263 50.00 -19.51 -41.46
C TYR A 263 49.30 -20.87 -41.71
N VAL A 264 47.98 -20.82 -41.73
CA VAL A 264 47.13 -21.95 -42.10
C VAL A 264 46.19 -21.54 -43.24
N LYS A 265 45.96 -22.44 -44.18
CA LYS A 265 45.02 -22.23 -45.27
C LYS A 265 43.65 -22.74 -44.84
N VAL A 266 42.65 -21.83 -44.82
CA VAL A 266 41.23 -22.15 -44.52
C VAL A 266 40.40 -21.88 -45.75
N LYS A 267 39.25 -22.55 -45.84
CA LYS A 267 38.25 -22.26 -46.88
C LYS A 267 37.64 -20.88 -46.65
N LYS A 268 37.20 -20.22 -47.71
CA LYS A 268 36.47 -18.94 -47.62
C LYS A 268 35.27 -19.02 -46.71
N GLU A 269 34.53 -20.16 -46.79
CA GLU A 269 33.37 -20.45 -45.93
C GLU A 269 33.71 -20.41 -44.44
N THR A 270 34.92 -20.90 -44.03
CA THR A 270 35.39 -20.82 -42.64
C THR A 270 35.63 -19.37 -42.20
N PHE A 271 36.22 -18.53 -43.09
CA PHE A 271 36.41 -17.10 -42.82
C PHE A 271 35.09 -16.36 -42.72
N ASP A 272 34.13 -16.68 -43.61
CA ASP A 272 32.79 -16.10 -43.57
C ASP A 272 32.06 -16.53 -42.29
N SER A 273 32.18 -17.76 -41.82
CA SER A 273 31.62 -18.23 -40.54
C SER A 273 32.24 -17.51 -39.35
N MET A 274 33.56 -17.29 -39.33
CA MET A 274 34.21 -16.50 -38.29
C MET A 274 33.64 -15.09 -38.21
N ASN A 275 33.43 -14.44 -39.37
CA ASN A 275 32.88 -13.09 -39.42
C ASN A 275 31.43 -13.05 -38.88
N ARG A 276 30.62 -14.14 -39.15
CA ARG A 276 29.28 -14.27 -38.54
C ARG A 276 29.35 -14.37 -37.02
N VAL A 277 30.24 -15.22 -36.50
CA VAL A 277 30.46 -15.36 -35.04
C VAL A 277 30.85 -14.01 -34.41
N ILE A 278 31.79 -13.28 -34.99
CA ILE A 278 32.21 -11.95 -34.52
C ILE A 278 30.99 -11.02 -34.46
N LYS A 279 30.20 -10.99 -35.53
CA LYS A 279 28.97 -10.17 -35.58
C LYS A 279 27.97 -10.54 -34.49
N GLU A 280 27.75 -11.82 -34.25
CA GLU A 280 26.82 -12.24 -33.17
C GLU A 280 27.36 -11.90 -31.77
N VAL A 281 28.70 -11.89 -31.57
CA VAL A 281 29.32 -11.40 -30.34
C VAL A 281 29.11 -9.90 -30.17
N ASP A 282 29.35 -9.09 -31.21
CA ASP A 282 29.10 -7.65 -31.20
C ASP A 282 27.62 -7.37 -30.91
N ASP A 283 26.71 -8.07 -31.57
CA ASP A 283 25.26 -7.96 -31.34
C ASP A 283 24.86 -8.34 -29.89
N LEU A 284 25.61 -9.25 -29.25
CA LEU A 284 25.38 -9.62 -27.84
C LEU A 284 25.87 -8.54 -26.88
N MET A 285 27.03 -7.93 -27.17
CA MET A 285 27.58 -6.80 -26.41
C MET A 285 26.64 -5.59 -26.47
N ASP A 286 26.10 -5.25 -27.66
CA ASP A 286 25.10 -4.21 -27.82
C ASP A 286 23.82 -4.48 -27.01
N VAL A 287 23.44 -5.74 -26.79
CA VAL A 287 22.30 -6.09 -25.94
C VAL A 287 22.63 -5.88 -24.48
N GLN A 288 23.86 -6.24 -24.05
CA GLN A 288 24.29 -5.99 -22.69
C GLN A 288 24.25 -4.51 -22.35
N ASP A 289 24.79 -3.64 -23.21
CA ASP A 289 24.79 -2.20 -23.02
C ASP A 289 23.35 -1.64 -22.95
N ARG A 290 22.44 -2.13 -23.83
CA ARG A 290 21.02 -1.76 -23.78
C ARG A 290 20.33 -2.24 -22.51
N VAL A 291 20.67 -3.41 -21.99
CA VAL A 291 20.16 -3.92 -20.72
C VAL A 291 20.56 -3.00 -19.57
N GLU A 292 21.78 -2.53 -19.54
CA GLU A 292 22.25 -1.58 -18.50
C GLU A 292 21.53 -0.24 -18.59
N VAL A 293 21.33 0.30 -19.80
CA VAL A 293 20.55 1.53 -20.02
C VAL A 293 19.09 1.36 -19.56
N VAL A 294 18.43 0.28 -19.99
CA VAL A 294 17.03 0.00 -19.59
C VAL A 294 16.90 -0.22 -18.08
N LEU A 295 17.86 -0.88 -17.46
CA LEU A 295 17.86 -1.03 -15.99
C LEU A 295 18.03 0.32 -15.28
N GLY A 296 18.84 1.21 -15.84
CA GLY A 296 18.99 2.60 -15.37
C GLY A 296 17.67 3.36 -15.47
N GLU A 297 17.03 3.36 -16.64
CA GLU A 297 15.73 4.02 -16.87
C GLU A 297 14.62 3.47 -15.97
N VAL A 298 14.55 2.15 -15.81
CA VAL A 298 13.58 1.49 -14.91
C VAL A 298 13.82 1.93 -13.48
N LYS A 299 15.07 2.03 -13.05
CA LYS A 299 15.42 2.52 -11.71
C LYS A 299 14.95 3.95 -11.51
N ASP A 300 15.19 4.83 -12.46
CA ASP A 300 14.81 6.25 -12.40
C ASP A 300 13.28 6.40 -12.39
N GLN A 301 12.56 5.63 -13.22
CA GLN A 301 11.10 5.60 -13.22
C GLN A 301 10.53 5.10 -11.89
N VAL A 302 11.13 4.08 -11.30
CA VAL A 302 10.74 3.55 -9.99
C VAL A 302 10.95 4.59 -8.89
N ASP A 303 12.08 5.27 -8.90
CA ASP A 303 12.40 6.31 -7.91
C ASP A 303 11.42 7.50 -8.04
N SER A 304 11.07 7.86 -9.28
CA SER A 304 10.05 8.87 -9.56
C SER A 304 8.66 8.44 -9.08
N TYR A 305 8.25 7.20 -9.37
CA TYR A 305 6.97 6.63 -8.92
C TYR A 305 6.87 6.60 -7.39
N ASN A 306 7.92 6.15 -6.72
CA ASN A 306 8.00 6.10 -5.27
C ASN A 306 7.87 7.50 -4.64
N THR A 307 8.48 8.49 -5.29
CA THR A 307 8.37 9.90 -4.86
C THR A 307 6.95 10.41 -5.01
N LEU A 308 6.26 10.09 -6.12
CA LEU A 308 4.86 10.43 -6.36
C LEU A 308 3.93 9.72 -5.38
N GLU A 309 4.17 8.45 -5.08
CA GLU A 309 3.39 7.68 -4.10
C GLU A 309 3.50 8.28 -2.69
N ARG A 310 4.71 8.70 -2.28
CA ARG A 310 4.92 9.43 -1.01
C ARG A 310 4.15 10.74 -0.98
N LYS A 311 4.22 11.54 -2.06
CA LYS A 311 3.47 12.79 -2.18
C LYS A 311 1.96 12.53 -2.11
N ASN A 312 1.47 11.54 -2.82
CA ASN A 312 0.06 11.16 -2.84
C ASN A 312 -0.44 10.71 -1.46
N LYS A 313 0.36 9.92 -0.75
CA LYS A 313 0.05 9.51 0.64
C LYS A 313 0.01 10.69 1.60
N ASN A 314 0.96 11.63 1.47
CA ASN A 314 0.98 12.85 2.28
C ASN A 314 -0.23 13.73 1.99
N LEU A 315 -0.55 13.96 0.71
CA LEU A 315 -1.74 14.71 0.29
C LEU A 315 -3.04 14.05 0.77
N THR A 316 -3.12 12.73 0.71
CA THR A 316 -4.27 11.98 1.22
C THR A 316 -4.46 12.20 2.74
N ASN A 317 -3.35 12.21 3.50
CA ASN A 317 -3.39 12.49 4.93
C ASN A 317 -3.78 13.94 5.21
N GLU A 318 -3.28 14.88 4.43
CA GLU A 318 -3.61 16.31 4.54
C GLU A 318 -5.09 16.57 4.22
N VAL A 319 -5.60 16.02 3.11
CA VAL A 319 -7.04 16.08 2.77
C VAL A 319 -7.90 15.51 3.89
N LYS A 320 -7.45 14.43 4.53
CA LYS A 320 -8.16 13.87 5.68
C LYS A 320 -8.18 14.80 6.88
N CYS A 321 -7.04 15.41 7.19
CA CYS A 321 -6.94 16.39 8.29
C CYS A 321 -7.82 17.61 8.03
N LEU A 322 -7.79 18.14 6.80
CA LEU A 322 -8.62 19.27 6.38
C LEU A 322 -10.13 18.96 6.45
N LYS A 323 -10.54 17.74 6.05
CA LYS A 323 -11.93 17.31 6.18
C LYS A 323 -12.37 17.25 7.63
N GLN A 324 -11.53 16.70 8.51
CA GLN A 324 -11.84 16.66 9.93
C GLN A 324 -11.95 18.07 10.51
N ARG A 325 -11.05 18.99 10.13
CA ARG A 325 -11.12 20.39 10.58
C ARG A 325 -12.35 21.12 10.05
N ASN A 326 -12.76 20.81 8.82
CA ASN A 326 -13.99 21.35 8.25
C ASN A 326 -15.23 20.90 9.03
N ASP A 327 -15.30 19.59 9.36
CA ASP A 327 -16.39 19.04 10.17
C ASP A 327 -16.46 19.70 11.56
N GLU A 328 -15.29 19.94 12.20
CA GLU A 328 -15.20 20.67 13.49
C GLU A 328 -15.69 22.11 13.35
N LEU A 329 -15.29 22.82 12.29
CA LEU A 329 -15.73 24.18 12.02
C LEU A 329 -17.23 24.27 11.70
N GLU A 330 -17.80 23.28 11.03
CA GLU A 330 -19.24 23.20 10.80
C GLU A 330 -20.03 23.02 12.10
N GLU A 331 -19.52 22.20 13.04
CA GLU A 331 -20.11 22.07 14.38
C GLU A 331 -19.99 23.35 15.19
N GLU A 332 -18.82 24.03 15.18
CA GLU A 332 -18.61 25.32 15.84
C GLU A 332 -19.56 26.38 15.28
N ASN A 333 -19.68 26.47 13.97
CA ASN A 333 -20.59 27.41 13.30
C ASN A 333 -22.05 27.16 13.66
N LYS A 334 -22.45 25.89 13.75
CA LYS A 334 -23.81 25.54 14.19
C LYS A 334 -24.06 26.00 15.63
N GLY A 335 -23.09 25.77 16.53
CA GLY A 335 -23.19 26.22 17.92
C GLY A 335 -23.30 27.75 18.05
N LEU A 336 -22.50 28.49 17.24
CA LEU A 336 -22.57 29.96 17.19
C LEU A 336 -23.92 30.46 16.66
N LYS A 337 -24.47 29.82 15.63
CA LYS A 337 -25.81 30.15 15.13
C LYS A 337 -26.86 29.98 16.21
N ASP A 338 -26.89 28.83 16.88
CA ASP A 338 -27.84 28.55 17.95
C ASP A 338 -27.72 29.58 19.08
N TYR A 339 -26.51 29.98 19.43
CA TYR A 339 -26.26 31.03 20.44
C TYR A 339 -26.78 32.39 19.99
N ILE A 340 -26.55 32.81 18.74
CA ILE A 340 -27.06 34.06 18.19
C ILE A 340 -28.59 34.01 18.14
N TYR A 341 -29.22 32.91 17.80
CA TYR A 341 -30.68 32.74 17.87
C TYR A 341 -31.20 33.03 19.29
N GLU A 342 -30.57 32.48 20.31
CA GLU A 342 -30.96 32.70 21.70
C GLU A 342 -30.85 34.18 22.10
N ILE A 343 -29.80 34.86 21.64
CA ILE A 343 -29.63 36.31 21.90
C ILE A 343 -30.73 37.12 21.20
N VAL A 344 -31.04 36.81 19.94
CA VAL A 344 -32.09 37.48 19.16
C VAL A 344 -33.46 37.31 19.82
N GLU A 345 -33.82 36.13 20.27
CA GLU A 345 -35.07 35.89 20.97
C GLU A 345 -35.14 36.67 22.29
N LYS A 346 -34.03 36.73 23.06
CA LYS A 346 -33.99 37.56 24.30
C LYS A 346 -34.13 39.07 24.00
N LEU A 347 -33.55 39.54 22.90
CA LEU A 347 -33.70 40.95 22.47
C LEU A 347 -35.14 41.24 22.01
N ILE A 348 -35.76 40.36 21.26
CA ILE A 348 -37.18 40.49 20.87
C ILE A 348 -38.07 40.55 22.11
N GLU A 349 -37.87 39.67 23.09
CA GLU A 349 -38.62 39.68 24.35
C GLU A 349 -38.38 40.99 25.16
N PHE A 350 -37.12 41.46 25.20
CA PHE A 350 -36.79 42.74 25.85
C PHE A 350 -37.53 43.92 25.18
N PHE A 351 -37.47 44.00 23.84
CA PHE A 351 -38.19 45.07 23.12
C PHE A 351 -39.69 44.97 23.26
N ARG A 352 -40.27 43.79 23.29
CA ARG A 352 -41.70 43.60 23.59
C ARG A 352 -42.08 44.14 24.97
N LYS A 353 -41.25 43.91 25.98
CA LYS A 353 -41.44 44.46 27.35
C LYS A 353 -41.30 45.97 27.41
N LEU A 354 -40.38 46.54 26.67
CA LEU A 354 -40.18 48.00 26.57
C LEU A 354 -41.37 48.69 25.90
N LEU A 355 -42.02 48.06 24.95
CA LEU A 355 -43.11 48.57 24.15
C LEU A 355 -44.50 48.29 24.79
N ILE A 356 -44.56 47.96 26.09
CA ILE A 356 -45.81 47.68 26.85
C ILE A 356 -46.85 48.77 26.72
N ARG A 357 -46.47 50.02 26.34
CA ARG A 357 -47.41 51.14 26.09
C ARG A 357 -47.71 51.35 24.58
N GLY A 358 -47.16 50.58 23.66
CA GLY A 358 -47.47 50.61 22.25
C GLY A 358 -48.62 49.68 21.88
N ASN A 359 -49.29 49.90 20.72
CA ASN A 359 -50.31 48.98 20.24
C ASN A 359 -49.66 47.68 19.73
N GLU A 360 -50.40 46.59 19.64
CA GLU A 360 -49.90 45.24 19.20
C GLU A 360 -49.30 45.26 17.80
N GLU A 361 -49.84 46.08 16.90
CA GLU A 361 -49.38 46.26 15.53
C GLU A 361 -47.93 46.77 15.46
N THR A 362 -47.54 47.70 16.37
CA THR A 362 -46.15 48.21 16.46
C THR A 362 -45.20 47.11 16.97
N LYS A 363 -45.65 46.25 17.88
CA LYS A 363 -44.85 45.16 18.42
C LYS A 363 -44.57 44.08 17.35
N ASP A 364 -45.57 43.76 16.52
CA ASP A 364 -45.43 42.80 15.46
C ASP A 364 -44.53 43.30 14.33
N ILE A 365 -44.62 44.57 13.93
CA ILE A 365 -43.75 45.22 12.93
C ILE A 365 -42.27 45.20 13.39
N ILE A 366 -41.97 45.47 14.66
CA ILE A 366 -40.60 45.43 15.19
C ILE A 366 -40.10 43.99 15.22
N THR A 367 -40.90 43.06 15.64
CA THR A 367 -40.57 41.63 15.69
C THR A 367 -40.22 41.10 14.29
N ASP A 368 -41.06 41.40 13.30
CA ASP A 368 -40.86 41.01 11.92
C ASP A 368 -39.60 41.67 11.29
N LYS A 369 -39.37 42.94 11.56
CA LYS A 369 -38.14 43.59 11.10
C LYS A 369 -36.86 43.00 11.68
N VAL A 370 -36.86 42.70 13.00
CA VAL A 370 -35.67 42.05 13.63
C VAL A 370 -35.45 40.67 13.09
N LYS A 371 -36.52 39.87 12.85
CA LYS A 371 -36.40 38.56 12.22
C LYS A 371 -35.91 38.64 10.79
N ASN A 372 -36.44 39.56 10.00
CA ASN A 372 -36.02 39.77 8.61
C ASN A 372 -34.55 40.16 8.48
N ILE A 373 -34.08 41.08 9.35
CA ILE A 373 -32.65 41.49 9.42
C ILE A 373 -31.78 40.28 9.76
N TYR A 374 -32.26 39.40 10.64
CA TYR A 374 -31.55 38.19 11.03
C TYR A 374 -31.52 37.18 9.86
N ASP A 375 -32.65 36.92 9.23
CA ASP A 375 -32.77 35.92 8.15
C ASP A 375 -32.10 36.36 6.85
N GLU A 376 -32.14 37.69 6.52
CA GLU A 376 -31.56 38.22 5.27
C GLU A 376 -30.05 38.47 5.35
N ASN A 377 -29.51 38.88 6.49
CA ASN A 377 -28.15 39.42 6.55
C ASN A 377 -27.10 38.54 7.22
N LEU A 378 -27.48 37.57 8.07
CA LEU A 378 -26.50 36.82 8.83
C LEU A 378 -26.30 35.36 8.40
N PHE A 379 -27.31 34.68 7.84
CA PHE A 379 -27.23 33.21 7.68
C PHE A 379 -27.88 32.59 6.44
N ASN A 380 -28.61 33.35 5.60
CA ASN A 380 -29.22 32.80 4.40
C ASN A 380 -28.35 32.89 3.13
N ASN A 381 -27.15 33.42 3.24
CA ASN A 381 -26.25 33.47 2.10
C ASN A 381 -25.53 32.13 1.94
N LYS A 382 -26.25 31.12 1.41
CA LYS A 382 -25.65 29.89 0.87
C LYS A 382 -24.53 30.17 -0.16
N ASP A 383 -24.51 31.39 -0.71
CA ASP A 383 -23.51 31.85 -1.66
C ASP A 383 -22.20 32.27 -0.99
N VAL A 384 -22.18 32.66 0.29
CA VAL A 384 -20.91 32.99 1.00
C VAL A 384 -20.05 31.73 1.13
N TYR A 385 -20.61 30.55 1.24
CA TYR A 385 -19.87 29.30 1.28
C TYR A 385 -19.47 28.74 -0.10
N LYS A 386 -20.13 29.17 -1.16
CA LYS A 386 -19.75 28.78 -2.54
C LYS A 386 -18.62 29.64 -3.12
N THR A 387 -18.31 30.79 -2.52
CA THR A 387 -17.30 31.72 -3.01
C THR A 387 -15.97 31.66 -2.24
N SER A 388 -15.66 30.55 -1.58
CA SER A 388 -14.29 30.32 -1.08
C SER A 388 -13.26 30.22 -2.22
N VAL A 389 -13.70 30.37 -3.46
CA VAL A 389 -12.84 30.33 -4.66
C VAL A 389 -13.30 31.42 -5.62
N GLY A 390 -12.87 32.69 -5.45
CA GLY A 390 -13.03 33.68 -6.52
C GLY A 390 -13.53 35.06 -6.02
N THR A 391 -12.71 35.81 -5.94
CA THR A 391 -12.16 37.01 -6.52
C THR A 391 -12.83 38.35 -6.23
N GLU A 392 -14.06 38.64 -6.50
CA GLU A 392 -14.59 40.03 -6.32
C GLU A 392 -15.40 40.21 -5.02
N ARG A 393 -16.08 39.17 -4.53
CA ARG A 393 -16.87 39.25 -3.29
C ARG A 393 -16.05 39.05 -2.01
N GLN A 394 -14.84 38.49 -2.09
CA GLN A 394 -13.95 38.43 -0.92
C GLN A 394 -13.47 39.83 -0.52
N ASP A 395 -13.20 40.69 -1.48
CA ASP A 395 -12.76 42.06 -1.19
C ASP A 395 -13.86 42.87 -0.50
N GLU A 396 -15.12 42.75 -0.93
CA GLU A 396 -16.26 43.39 -0.27
C GLU A 396 -16.49 42.89 1.16
N LEU A 397 -16.36 41.58 1.41
CA LEU A 397 -16.48 41.03 2.76
C LEU A 397 -15.32 41.44 3.68
N PHE A 398 -14.10 41.56 3.14
CA PHE A 398 -12.94 42.05 3.91
C PHE A 398 -13.00 43.54 4.19
N GLU A 399 -13.60 44.34 3.32
CA GLU A 399 -13.86 45.78 3.56
C GLU A 399 -14.85 45.98 4.72
N TYR A 400 -15.93 45.20 4.79
CA TYR A 400 -16.93 45.27 5.85
C TYR A 400 -16.44 44.77 7.23
N ALA A 401 -15.50 43.80 7.23
CA ALA A 401 -15.08 43.14 8.46
C ALA A 401 -13.90 43.80 9.20
N ASN A 402 -13.39 44.95 8.73
CA ASN A 402 -12.23 45.64 9.33
C ASN A 402 -11.01 44.72 9.54
N VAL A 403 -10.76 43.79 8.63
CA VAL A 403 -9.71 42.77 8.70
C VAL A 403 -8.34 43.42 8.40
N PRO A 404 -7.28 43.13 9.18
CA PRO A 404 -5.95 43.66 8.94
C PRO A 404 -5.46 43.42 7.51
N SER A 405 -4.77 44.39 6.92
CA SER A 405 -4.34 44.38 5.50
C SER A 405 -3.47 43.17 5.09
N TYR A 406 -2.80 42.50 6.01
CA TYR A 406 -2.01 41.31 5.75
C TYR A 406 -2.88 40.04 5.46
N MET A 407 -4.16 40.05 5.87
CA MET A 407 -5.12 38.99 5.58
C MET A 407 -5.88 39.22 4.24
N LYS A 408 -5.71 40.38 3.62
CA LYS A 408 -6.34 40.75 2.36
C LYS A 408 -5.58 40.26 1.12
N GLN A 409 -4.45 39.57 1.29
CA GLN A 409 -3.75 39.00 0.15
C GLN A 409 -4.53 37.78 -0.40
N PRO A 410 -4.89 37.78 -1.70
CA PRO A 410 -5.48 36.61 -2.33
C PRO A 410 -4.49 35.46 -2.15
N ILE A 411 -4.97 34.35 -1.63
CA ILE A 411 -4.22 33.08 -1.72
C ILE A 411 -4.08 32.83 -3.21
N LYS A 412 -2.91 33.18 -3.77
CA LYS A 412 -2.58 32.81 -5.15
C LYS A 412 -2.65 31.30 -5.19
N SER A 413 -3.72 30.77 -5.77
CA SER A 413 -3.83 29.37 -6.10
C SER A 413 -2.87 29.10 -7.27
N ASN A 414 -1.59 28.92 -6.96
CA ASN A 414 -0.61 28.39 -7.91
C ASN A 414 -0.92 26.93 -8.30
N TYR A 415 -2.08 26.40 -7.89
CA TYR A 415 -2.47 25.00 -8.09
C TYR A 415 -3.39 24.76 -9.29
N ARG A 416 -3.95 25.80 -9.91
CA ARG A 416 -4.86 25.62 -11.06
C ARG A 416 -4.18 25.73 -12.42
N ASP A 417 -3.07 26.45 -12.50
CA ASP A 417 -2.41 26.68 -13.80
C ASP A 417 -1.47 25.54 -14.24
N GLU A 418 -1.16 24.57 -13.35
CA GLU A 418 -0.36 23.39 -13.69
C GLU A 418 -1.20 22.14 -14.03
N ILE A 419 -2.48 22.11 -13.69
CA ILE A 419 -3.35 20.93 -13.95
C ILE A 419 -3.99 20.97 -15.33
N ASP A 420 -4.17 22.16 -15.93
CA ASP A 420 -4.86 22.32 -17.23
C ASP A 420 -3.95 22.20 -18.46
N LYS A 421 -2.68 21.81 -18.31
CA LYS A 421 -1.74 21.70 -19.44
C LYS A 421 -1.31 20.28 -19.81
N ASP A 422 -1.66 19.25 -19.05
CA ASP A 422 -1.14 17.88 -19.29
C ASP A 422 -2.19 16.75 -19.25
N ASP A 423 -3.49 17.04 -19.35
CA ASP A 423 -4.51 15.98 -19.40
C ASP A 423 -5.16 15.83 -20.79
N ASP A 424 -4.38 15.32 -21.74
CA ASP A 424 -4.82 14.40 -22.77
C ASP A 424 -4.29 12.99 -22.44
N PHE A 425 -4.80 12.37 -21.37
CA PHE A 425 -4.61 10.95 -21.12
C PHE A 425 -5.96 10.23 -21.24
N ASP A 426 -6.18 9.76 -22.46
CA ASP A 426 -7.21 8.81 -22.86
C ASP A 426 -7.13 7.53 -22.01
N ILE A 427 -8.10 7.31 -21.13
CA ILE A 427 -8.25 6.08 -20.37
C ILE A 427 -9.07 5.11 -21.23
N GLY A 428 -8.40 4.41 -22.12
CA GLY A 428 -8.91 3.21 -22.75
C GLY A 428 -8.95 2.05 -21.76
N PHE A 429 -10.08 1.39 -21.67
CA PHE A 429 -10.50 0.25 -20.83
C PHE A 429 -9.46 -0.84 -20.52
#